data_101b1a05e7de3a11808db117c79ab5be
#
_entry.id   101b1a05e7de3a11808db117c79ab5be
#
_cell.length_a   1.000
_cell.length_b   1.000
_cell.length_c   1.000
_cell.angle_alpha   90.00
_cell.angle_beta   90.00
_cell.angle_gamma   90.00
#
_symmetry.space_group_name_H-M   'P 1'
#
loop_
_entity.id
_entity.type
_entity.pdbx_description
1 polymer ?
#
loop_
_entity_poly.entity_id
_entity_poly.type
_entity_poly.pdbx_seq_one_letter_code
_entity_poly.pdbx_strand_id
1 'polypeptide(L)'
;PDKPFSLDLTARDASGDPVQLRLLATPRASGDGMGFENVDLHLSHGTDTTLDLRGNARWHGAADASADLAGSVDLADAGRYDLSLRLTPANLRDPLLLTVHLAGPGRNADVRLPPLQLANWWSQLSDADGGQLAMPPGSGHLDIDHATFGGVSAEGLSLDLGEGIPAAAGSAPAPASSSTP
;
A
#
# COMPACT_ATOMS: atom_id res chain seq x y z
N PRO A 1 4.23 -29.32 -15.11
CA PRO A 1 3.33 -28.82 -16.15
C PRO A 1 3.07 -27.34 -15.93
N ASP A 2 3.93 -26.56 -16.55
CA ASP A 2 4.01 -25.10 -16.39
C ASP A 2 3.05 -24.42 -17.38
N LYS A 3 1.76 -24.70 -17.25
CA LYS A 3 0.76 -24.00 -18.06
C LYS A 3 0.47 -22.66 -17.40
N PRO A 4 0.51 -21.55 -18.14
CA PRO A 4 0.10 -20.26 -17.63
C PRO A 4 -1.36 -20.33 -17.16
N PHE A 5 -1.61 -19.73 -16.02
CA PHE A 5 -2.93 -19.49 -15.47
C PHE A 5 -3.44 -18.14 -15.97
N SER A 6 -4.70 -18.06 -16.36
CA SER A 6 -5.36 -16.79 -16.69
C SER A 6 -6.65 -16.64 -15.90
N LEU A 7 -6.88 -15.46 -15.38
CA LEU A 7 -8.10 -15.05 -14.74
C LEU A 7 -8.57 -13.75 -15.40
N ASP A 8 -9.79 -13.78 -15.94
CA ASP A 8 -10.46 -12.60 -16.48
C ASP A 8 -11.74 -12.37 -15.68
N LEU A 9 -11.85 -11.21 -15.04
CA LEU A 9 -13.04 -10.79 -14.31
C LEU A 9 -13.59 -9.52 -14.93
N THR A 10 -14.90 -9.46 -15.05
CA THR A 10 -15.62 -8.25 -15.48
C THR A 10 -16.72 -7.97 -14.48
N ALA A 11 -16.78 -6.76 -13.97
CA ALA A 11 -17.80 -6.28 -13.05
C ALA A 11 -18.26 -4.88 -13.47
N ARG A 12 -19.23 -4.34 -12.76
CA ARG A 12 -19.61 -2.94 -12.83
C ARG A 12 -19.59 -2.38 -11.42
N ASP A 13 -19.15 -1.15 -11.31
CA ASP A 13 -19.22 -0.44 -10.04
C ASP A 13 -20.65 0.06 -9.74
N ALA A 14 -20.83 0.76 -8.63
CA ALA A 14 -22.11 1.32 -8.22
C ALA A 14 -22.63 2.41 -9.18
N SER A 15 -21.75 3.04 -9.96
CA SER A 15 -22.08 4.04 -10.98
C SER A 15 -22.44 3.40 -12.33
N GLY A 16 -22.19 2.10 -12.47
CA GLY A 16 -22.42 1.33 -13.71
C GLY A 16 -21.20 1.26 -14.61
N ASP A 17 -20.05 1.84 -14.21
CA ASP A 17 -18.82 1.83 -14.98
C ASP A 17 -18.20 0.44 -15.01
N PRO A 18 -17.67 0.00 -16.16
CA PRO A 18 -17.07 -1.32 -16.29
C PRO A 18 -15.74 -1.39 -15.51
N VAL A 19 -15.57 -2.46 -14.74
CA VAL A 19 -14.31 -2.83 -14.10
C VAL A 19 -13.85 -4.15 -14.73
N GLN A 20 -12.65 -4.16 -15.27
CA GLN A 20 -12.06 -5.37 -15.87
C GLN A 20 -10.75 -5.67 -15.21
N LEU A 21 -10.57 -6.91 -14.80
CA LEU A 21 -9.33 -7.43 -14.24
C LEU A 21 -8.87 -8.61 -15.09
N ARG A 22 -7.65 -8.54 -15.58
CA ARG A 22 -6.97 -9.66 -16.21
C ARG A 22 -5.69 -9.96 -15.44
N LEU A 23 -5.53 -11.21 -15.07
CA LEU A 23 -4.33 -11.73 -14.44
C LEU A 23 -3.80 -12.91 -15.25
N LEU A 24 -2.53 -12.85 -15.64
CA LEU A 24 -1.78 -13.95 -16.20
C LEU A 24 -0.64 -14.28 -15.25
N ALA A 25 -0.35 -15.54 -15.03
CA ALA A 25 0.80 -15.97 -14.26
C ALA A 25 1.19 -17.41 -14.61
N THR A 26 2.44 -17.75 -14.41
CA THR A 26 2.95 -19.12 -14.56
C THR A 26 3.16 -19.70 -13.17
N PRO A 27 2.30 -20.63 -12.70
CA PRO A 27 2.48 -21.25 -11.40
C PRO A 27 3.71 -22.20 -11.41
N ARG A 28 4.47 -22.15 -10.31
CA ARG A 28 5.62 -23.02 -10.04
C ARG A 28 5.49 -23.62 -8.65
N ALA A 29 5.59 -24.93 -8.55
CA ALA A 29 5.74 -25.55 -7.25
C ALA A 29 7.12 -25.22 -6.68
N SER A 30 7.19 -24.83 -5.42
CA SER A 30 8.41 -24.44 -4.71
C SER A 30 8.38 -25.00 -3.31
N GLY A 31 8.96 -26.19 -3.11
CA GLY A 31 8.94 -26.86 -1.80
C GLY A 31 7.51 -27.12 -1.33
N ASP A 32 7.15 -26.52 -0.20
CA ASP A 32 5.82 -26.59 0.43
C ASP A 32 4.89 -25.43 0.01
N GLY A 33 5.35 -24.56 -0.91
CA GLY A 33 4.61 -23.39 -1.37
C GLY A 33 4.38 -23.34 -2.88
N MET A 34 3.83 -22.23 -3.33
CA MET A 34 3.56 -21.94 -4.73
C MET A 34 4.20 -20.62 -5.13
N GLY A 35 5.00 -20.66 -6.19
CA GLY A 35 5.49 -19.46 -6.88
C GLY A 35 4.60 -19.12 -8.06
N PHE A 36 4.60 -17.85 -8.43
CA PHE A 36 3.97 -17.31 -9.63
C PHE A 36 4.99 -16.47 -10.35
N GLU A 37 5.43 -16.96 -11.51
CA GLU A 37 6.36 -16.27 -12.39
C GLU A 37 5.60 -15.58 -13.52
N ASN A 38 6.20 -14.54 -14.08
CA ASN A 38 5.62 -13.78 -15.19
C ASN A 38 4.19 -13.32 -14.87
N VAL A 39 3.97 -12.84 -13.66
CA VAL A 39 2.72 -12.21 -13.29
C VAL A 39 2.53 -10.99 -14.18
N ASP A 40 1.39 -10.93 -14.86
CA ASP A 40 0.95 -9.79 -15.67
C ASP A 40 -0.48 -9.48 -15.23
N LEU A 41 -0.64 -8.38 -14.52
CA LEU A 41 -1.90 -7.88 -13.98
C LEU A 41 -2.29 -6.63 -14.73
N HIS A 42 -3.46 -6.66 -15.36
CA HIS A 42 -4.10 -5.50 -15.95
C HIS A 42 -5.45 -5.26 -15.29
N LEU A 43 -5.66 -4.06 -14.81
CA LEU A 43 -6.93 -3.59 -14.25
C LEU A 43 -7.35 -2.33 -15.01
N SER A 44 -8.61 -2.28 -15.46
CA SER A 44 -9.20 -1.05 -15.97
C SER A 44 -10.51 -0.74 -15.25
N HIS A 45 -10.75 0.54 -15.02
CA HIS A 45 -12.00 1.06 -14.47
C HIS A 45 -12.51 2.21 -15.32
N GLY A 46 -13.67 2.01 -15.93
CA GLY A 46 -14.21 2.94 -16.91
C GLY A 46 -13.29 3.12 -18.12
N THR A 47 -13.15 4.35 -18.57
CA THR A 47 -12.21 4.80 -19.60
C THR A 47 -11.02 5.54 -19.00
N ASP A 48 -11.02 5.76 -17.70
CA ASP A 48 -10.27 6.83 -17.05
C ASP A 48 -9.12 6.31 -16.19
N THR A 49 -9.15 5.03 -15.84
CA THR A 49 -8.11 4.43 -15.01
C THR A 49 -7.64 3.11 -15.58
N THR A 50 -6.34 2.96 -15.78
CA THR A 50 -5.71 1.68 -16.08
C THR A 50 -4.52 1.45 -15.16
N LEU A 51 -4.36 0.19 -14.74
CA LEU A 51 -3.23 -0.28 -13.95
C LEU A 51 -2.62 -1.49 -14.64
N ASP A 52 -1.34 -1.42 -14.89
CA ASP A 52 -0.53 -2.51 -15.44
C ASP A 52 0.61 -2.83 -14.51
N LEU A 53 0.69 -4.06 -14.02
CA LEU A 53 1.75 -4.52 -13.14
C LEU A 53 2.33 -5.84 -13.64
N ARG A 54 3.65 -5.99 -13.54
CA ARG A 54 4.38 -7.20 -13.91
C ARG A 54 5.41 -7.57 -12.86
N GLY A 55 5.64 -8.86 -12.70
CA GLY A 55 6.66 -9.33 -11.79
C GLY A 55 6.49 -10.78 -11.39
N ASN A 56 6.82 -11.06 -10.12
CA ASN A 56 6.76 -12.39 -9.56
C ASN A 56 6.15 -12.35 -8.16
N ALA A 57 5.53 -13.46 -7.77
CA ALA A 57 4.99 -13.61 -6.43
C ALA A 57 5.24 -15.04 -5.91
N ARG A 58 5.24 -15.20 -4.58
CA ARG A 58 5.38 -16.49 -3.90
C ARG A 58 4.45 -16.56 -2.73
N TRP A 59 3.89 -17.72 -2.51
CA TRP A 59 2.97 -17.98 -1.42
C TRP A 59 3.35 -19.27 -0.68
N HIS A 60 3.73 -19.15 0.59
CA HIS A 60 3.99 -20.27 1.51
C HIS A 60 3.06 -20.20 2.72
N GLY A 61 2.11 -19.26 2.73
CA GLY A 61 1.19 -18.97 3.80
C GLY A 61 0.97 -17.47 3.97
N ALA A 62 -0.02 -17.09 4.80
CA ALA A 62 -0.42 -15.68 4.91
C ALA A 62 0.69 -14.74 5.40
N ALA A 63 1.56 -15.23 6.31
CA ALA A 63 2.68 -14.43 6.81
C ALA A 63 3.98 -14.63 6.01
N ASP A 64 4.05 -15.67 5.19
CA ASP A 64 5.20 -16.00 4.34
C ASP A 64 4.83 -15.87 2.86
N ALA A 65 4.27 -14.74 2.49
CA ALA A 65 4.02 -14.33 1.13
C ALA A 65 5.03 -13.28 0.69
N SER A 66 5.46 -13.34 -0.56
CA SER A 66 6.31 -12.32 -1.16
C SER A 66 5.82 -11.97 -2.55
N ALA A 67 6.00 -10.73 -2.96
CA ALA A 67 5.77 -10.27 -4.32
C ALA A 67 6.70 -9.12 -4.65
N ASP A 68 7.05 -9.02 -5.92
CA ASP A 68 7.77 -7.88 -6.47
C ASP A 68 7.13 -7.59 -7.82
N LEU A 69 6.31 -6.55 -7.85
CA LEU A 69 5.54 -6.14 -9.03
C LEU A 69 5.87 -4.69 -9.35
N ALA A 70 6.10 -4.40 -10.61
CA ALA A 70 6.34 -3.05 -11.08
C ALA A 70 5.55 -2.78 -12.35
N GLY A 71 5.21 -1.52 -12.57
CA GLY A 71 4.46 -1.11 -13.74
C GLY A 71 3.99 0.32 -13.64
N SER A 72 2.75 0.59 -14.05
CA SER A 72 2.20 1.94 -14.06
C SER A 72 0.72 1.97 -13.80
N VAL A 73 0.27 3.09 -13.27
CA VAL A 73 -1.13 3.47 -13.25
C VAL A 73 -1.31 4.71 -14.14
N ASP A 74 -2.31 4.66 -15.01
CA ASP A 74 -2.68 5.77 -15.89
C ASP A 74 -4.03 6.31 -15.44
N LEU A 75 -4.09 7.58 -15.12
CA LEU A 75 -5.28 8.29 -14.67
C LEU A 75 -5.58 9.40 -15.67
N ALA A 76 -6.75 9.37 -16.33
CA ALA A 76 -7.09 10.29 -17.42
C ALA A 76 -6.82 11.76 -17.09
N ASP A 77 -7.20 12.19 -15.88
CA ASP A 77 -7.08 13.60 -15.46
C ASP A 77 -5.75 13.93 -14.78
N ALA A 78 -4.97 12.92 -14.36
CA ALA A 78 -3.76 13.12 -13.56
C ALA A 78 -2.48 12.64 -14.24
N GLY A 79 -2.62 11.86 -15.34
CA GLY A 79 -1.50 11.35 -16.11
C GLY A 79 -1.01 9.99 -15.63
N ARG A 80 0.17 9.61 -16.08
CA ARG A 80 0.78 8.32 -15.86
C ARG A 80 1.78 8.38 -14.70
N TYR A 81 1.68 7.41 -13.82
CA TYR A 81 2.54 7.22 -12.66
C TYR A 81 3.23 5.87 -12.73
N ASP A 82 4.50 5.82 -12.39
CA ASP A 82 5.21 4.58 -12.15
C ASP A 82 4.81 4.03 -10.78
N LEU A 83 4.51 2.74 -10.72
CA LEU A 83 4.06 2.04 -9.52
C LEU A 83 4.92 0.81 -9.27
N SER A 84 5.42 0.67 -8.06
CA SER A 84 6.02 -0.58 -7.61
C SER A 84 5.39 -1.05 -6.31
N LEU A 85 5.15 -2.35 -6.23
CA LEU A 85 4.58 -3.05 -5.09
C LEU A 85 5.54 -4.15 -4.67
N ARG A 86 6.00 -4.09 -3.43
CA ARG A 86 6.84 -5.13 -2.85
C ARG A 86 6.21 -5.67 -1.58
N LEU A 87 5.90 -6.95 -1.57
CA LEU A 87 5.45 -7.67 -0.39
C LEU A 87 6.63 -8.43 0.19
N THR A 88 6.99 -8.11 1.43
CA THR A 88 8.10 -8.74 2.17
C THR A 88 7.52 -9.65 3.23
N PRO A 89 7.93 -10.93 3.28
CA PRO A 89 7.42 -11.88 4.28
C PRO A 89 7.77 -11.45 5.69
N ALA A 90 6.92 -11.86 6.63
CA ALA A 90 7.18 -11.67 8.05
C ALA A 90 8.44 -12.43 8.49
N ASN A 91 9.16 -11.88 9.45
CA ASN A 91 10.30 -12.50 10.09
C ASN A 91 10.19 -12.37 11.64
N LEU A 92 11.23 -12.75 12.36
CA LEU A 92 11.22 -12.70 13.84
C LEU A 92 11.07 -11.27 14.42
N ARG A 93 11.30 -10.24 13.64
CA ARG A 93 11.28 -8.84 14.09
C ARG A 93 10.18 -8.03 13.41
N ASP A 94 9.92 -8.32 12.15
CA ASP A 94 9.05 -7.50 11.31
C ASP A 94 7.83 -8.29 10.84
N PRO A 95 6.64 -7.69 10.83
CA PRO A 95 5.44 -8.30 10.26
C PRO A 95 5.56 -8.43 8.74
N LEU A 96 4.62 -9.15 8.12
CA LEU A 96 4.41 -9.05 6.67
C LEU A 96 4.20 -7.58 6.29
N LEU A 97 4.96 -7.10 5.31
CA LEU A 97 4.99 -5.69 4.95
C LEU A 97 4.78 -5.49 3.45
N LEU A 98 3.79 -4.70 3.09
CA LEU A 98 3.59 -4.19 1.73
C LEU A 98 4.22 -2.80 1.62
N THR A 99 5.21 -2.67 0.75
CA THR A 99 5.77 -1.38 0.36
C THR A 99 5.18 -0.98 -0.99
N VAL A 100 4.63 0.22 -1.05
CA VAL A 100 4.08 0.83 -2.26
C VAL A 100 4.90 2.07 -2.56
N HIS A 101 5.44 2.14 -3.76
CA HIS A 101 6.09 3.34 -4.29
C HIS A 101 5.34 3.81 -5.52
N LEU A 102 4.93 5.05 -5.52
CA LEU A 102 4.28 5.73 -6.64
C LEU A 102 5.07 6.98 -6.99
N ALA A 103 5.40 7.15 -8.26
CA ALA A 103 6.11 8.33 -8.75
C ALA A 103 5.51 8.82 -10.06
N GLY A 104 5.25 10.12 -10.17
CA GLY A 104 4.71 10.72 -11.38
C GLY A 104 4.54 12.22 -11.29
N PRO A 105 3.87 12.83 -12.27
CA PRO A 105 3.72 14.27 -12.33
C PRO A 105 3.01 14.84 -11.09
N GLY A 106 3.75 15.64 -10.31
CA GLY A 106 3.22 16.36 -9.15
C GLY A 106 2.75 15.49 -7.99
N ARG A 107 3.12 14.19 -7.97
CA ARG A 107 2.73 13.29 -6.88
C ARG A 107 3.76 12.19 -6.70
N ASN A 108 4.21 12.03 -5.46
CA ASN A 108 5.06 10.92 -5.05
C ASN A 108 4.52 10.33 -3.76
N ALA A 109 4.56 9.02 -3.65
CA ALA A 109 4.14 8.33 -2.44
C ALA A 109 5.07 7.16 -2.16
N ASP A 110 5.54 7.08 -0.93
CA ASP A 110 6.23 5.93 -0.36
C ASP A 110 5.47 5.48 0.87
N VAL A 111 4.80 4.35 0.78
CA VAL A 111 3.92 3.87 1.84
C VAL A 111 4.29 2.44 2.22
N ARG A 112 4.34 2.18 3.53
CA ARG A 112 4.58 0.85 4.11
C ARG A 112 3.38 0.46 4.95
N LEU A 113 2.75 -0.62 4.56
CA LEU A 113 1.51 -1.09 5.14
C LEU A 113 1.69 -2.54 5.62
N PRO A 114 1.39 -2.86 6.89
CA PRO A 114 1.29 -4.22 7.38
C PRO A 114 -0.09 -4.80 7.06
N PRO A 115 -0.26 -5.62 5.97
CA PRO A 115 -1.59 -5.97 5.46
C PRO A 115 -2.45 -6.73 6.48
N LEU A 116 -1.84 -7.60 7.28
CA LEU A 116 -2.56 -8.37 8.29
C LEU A 116 -3.07 -7.49 9.44
N GLN A 117 -2.29 -6.50 9.85
CA GLN A 117 -2.72 -5.55 10.88
C GLN A 117 -3.78 -4.58 10.34
N LEU A 118 -3.67 -4.19 9.08
CA LEU A 118 -4.67 -3.37 8.41
C LEU A 118 -6.03 -4.08 8.31
N ALA A 119 -6.03 -5.37 7.98
CA ALA A 119 -7.25 -6.17 7.95
C ALA A 119 -7.90 -6.27 9.33
N ASN A 120 -7.11 -6.47 10.39
CA ASN A 120 -7.59 -6.48 11.76
C ASN A 120 -8.13 -5.11 12.20
N TRP A 121 -7.43 -4.02 11.85
CA TRP A 121 -7.88 -2.66 12.11
C TRP A 121 -9.22 -2.36 11.42
N TRP A 122 -9.35 -2.77 10.14
CA TRP A 122 -10.57 -2.59 9.39
C TRP A 122 -11.77 -3.34 10.00
N SER A 123 -11.56 -4.59 10.44
CA SER A 123 -12.62 -5.36 11.09
C SER A 123 -13.06 -4.73 12.40
N GLN A 124 -12.12 -4.23 13.21
CA GLN A 124 -12.43 -3.52 14.46
C GLN A 124 -13.20 -2.21 14.20
N LEU A 125 -12.85 -1.50 13.13
CA LEU A 125 -13.55 -0.26 12.74
C LEU A 125 -14.99 -0.54 12.31
N SER A 126 -15.21 -1.65 11.60
CA SER A 126 -16.53 -2.07 11.13
C SER A 126 -17.44 -2.55 12.27
N ASP A 127 -16.84 -3.07 13.35
CA ASP A 127 -17.54 -3.57 14.53
C ASP A 127 -17.76 -2.49 15.62
N ALA A 128 -17.13 -1.32 15.48
CA ALA A 128 -17.17 -0.26 16.48
C ALA A 128 -18.41 0.64 16.31
N ASP A 129 -19.41 0.45 17.13
CA ASP A 129 -20.49 1.42 17.34
C ASP A 129 -19.96 2.71 18.01
N GLY A 130 -19.32 3.58 17.22
CA GLY A 130 -18.97 4.94 17.65
C GLY A 130 -17.74 5.09 18.56
N GLY A 131 -16.81 4.13 18.53
CA GLY A 131 -15.54 4.21 19.26
C GLY A 131 -14.53 5.18 18.64
N GLN A 132 -13.48 5.52 19.40
CA GLN A 132 -12.37 6.34 18.92
C GLN A 132 -11.74 5.71 17.69
N LEU A 133 -11.65 6.49 16.60
CA LEU A 133 -10.93 6.10 15.38
C LEU A 133 -9.43 5.99 15.71
N ALA A 134 -8.95 4.77 15.88
CA ALA A 134 -7.53 4.53 15.92
C ALA A 134 -6.92 4.78 14.54
N MET A 135 -5.73 5.36 14.48
CA MET A 135 -5.04 5.54 13.21
C MET A 135 -4.74 4.18 12.56
N PRO A 136 -4.89 4.05 11.24
CA PRO A 136 -4.53 2.83 10.55
C PRO A 136 -3.03 2.52 10.73
N PRO A 137 -2.66 1.25 10.91
CA PRO A 137 -1.26 0.87 11.01
C PRO A 137 -0.57 1.08 9.67
N GLY A 138 0.57 1.74 9.69
CA GLY A 138 1.37 1.99 8.50
C GLY A 138 2.32 3.16 8.70
N SER A 139 3.27 3.28 7.80
CA SER A 139 4.17 4.42 7.74
C SER A 139 4.39 4.82 6.29
N GLY A 140 4.69 6.09 6.04
CA GLY A 140 4.97 6.52 4.68
C GLY A 140 4.97 8.03 4.54
N HIS A 141 5.32 8.43 3.35
CA HIS A 141 5.35 9.82 2.94
C HIS A 141 4.55 9.97 1.66
N LEU A 142 3.75 11.01 1.58
CA LEU A 142 2.94 11.35 0.42
C LEU A 142 3.12 12.84 0.12
N ASP A 143 3.68 13.14 -1.05
CA ASP A 143 3.78 14.49 -1.58
C ASP A 143 2.77 14.69 -2.71
N ILE A 144 2.02 15.77 -2.63
CA ILE A 144 1.08 16.19 -3.65
C ILE A 144 1.31 17.67 -3.94
N ASP A 145 1.80 18.01 -5.11
CA ASP A 145 2.03 19.40 -5.50
C ASP A 145 0.74 20.20 -5.59
N HIS A 146 -0.35 19.56 -6.05
CA HIS A 146 -1.65 20.20 -6.18
C HIS A 146 -2.78 19.19 -5.97
N ALA A 147 -3.73 19.51 -5.12
CA ALA A 147 -4.96 18.74 -4.91
C ALA A 147 -6.19 19.66 -4.83
N THR A 148 -7.29 19.24 -5.46
CA THR A 148 -8.57 19.94 -5.41
C THR A 148 -9.64 19.02 -4.84
N PHE A 149 -10.24 19.39 -3.73
CA PHE A 149 -11.33 18.67 -3.07
C PHE A 149 -12.50 19.60 -2.81
N GLY A 150 -13.67 19.29 -3.36
CA GLY A 150 -14.89 20.03 -3.08
C GLY A 150 -14.82 21.55 -3.34
N GLY A 151 -14.00 21.97 -4.33
CA GLY A 151 -13.81 23.38 -4.64
C GLY A 151 -12.72 24.10 -3.82
N VAL A 152 -12.02 23.38 -2.94
CA VAL A 152 -10.84 23.87 -2.23
C VAL A 152 -9.60 23.32 -2.90
N SER A 153 -8.68 24.20 -3.32
CA SER A 153 -7.37 23.83 -3.85
C SER A 153 -6.33 23.92 -2.74
N ALA A 154 -5.52 22.87 -2.61
CA ALA A 154 -4.34 22.82 -1.76
C ALA A 154 -3.11 22.64 -2.64
N GLU A 155 -2.04 23.38 -2.37
CA GLU A 155 -0.76 23.30 -3.05
C GLU A 155 0.31 22.90 -2.04
N GLY A 156 1.26 22.06 -2.48
CA GLY A 156 2.39 21.62 -1.66
C GLY A 156 1.97 20.83 -0.42
N LEU A 157 1.01 19.92 -0.56
CA LEU A 157 0.58 19.05 0.54
C LEU A 157 1.61 17.93 0.74
N SER A 158 2.22 17.89 1.92
CA SER A 158 3.06 16.79 2.37
C SER A 158 2.41 16.12 3.57
N LEU A 159 2.22 14.81 3.51
CA LEU A 159 1.63 14.02 4.56
C LEU A 159 2.60 12.91 4.99
N ASP A 160 3.03 12.96 6.23
CA ASP A 160 3.78 11.90 6.87
C ASP A 160 2.83 10.97 7.64
N LEU A 161 2.75 9.72 7.19
CA LEU A 161 2.10 8.65 7.91
C LEU A 161 3.15 7.95 8.77
N GLY A 162 3.06 8.07 10.08
CA GLY A 162 3.99 7.42 11.01
C GLY A 162 3.24 6.69 12.12
N GLU A 163 3.70 5.51 12.52
CA GLU A 163 3.45 5.08 13.89
C GLU A 163 4.06 6.14 14.78
N GLY A 164 3.24 6.76 15.63
CA GLY A 164 3.74 7.69 16.63
C GLY A 164 4.80 6.98 17.46
N ILE A 165 6.06 7.20 17.13
CA ILE A 165 7.16 6.87 18.05
C ILE A 165 6.81 7.67 19.31
N PRO A 166 6.54 7.04 20.47
CA PRO A 166 6.35 7.81 21.70
C PRO A 166 7.62 8.63 21.84
N ALA A 167 7.45 9.95 21.79
CA ALA A 167 8.56 10.87 22.00
C ALA A 167 9.27 10.41 23.27
N ALA A 168 10.53 10.01 23.14
CA ALA A 168 11.34 9.65 24.29
C ALA A 168 11.20 10.77 25.29
N ALA A 169 10.67 10.47 26.48
CA ALA A 169 10.41 11.43 27.52
C ALA A 169 11.68 12.26 27.70
N GLY A 170 11.59 13.52 27.29
CA GLY A 170 12.71 14.44 27.34
C GLY A 170 13.27 14.42 28.75
N SER A 171 14.53 14.12 28.87
CA SER A 171 15.29 14.25 30.13
C SER A 171 15.03 15.63 30.67
N ALA A 172 14.28 15.72 31.76
CA ALA A 172 14.08 16.95 32.49
C ALA A 172 15.46 17.47 32.89
N PRO A 173 15.77 18.76 32.69
CA PRO A 173 17.03 19.32 33.15
C PRO A 173 17.08 19.21 34.66
N ALA A 174 18.17 18.65 35.16
CA ALA A 174 18.46 18.55 36.59
C ALA A 174 18.37 19.93 37.24
N PRO A 175 17.77 20.07 38.43
CA PRO A 175 17.73 21.35 39.13
C PRO A 175 19.17 21.77 39.51
N ALA A 176 19.52 22.97 39.13
CA ALA A 176 20.79 23.58 39.49
C ALA A 176 20.91 23.68 41.02
N SER A 177 21.91 23.01 41.58
CA SER A 177 22.27 23.16 42.99
C SER A 177 22.80 24.58 43.23
N SER A 178 22.03 25.42 43.87
CA SER A 178 22.47 26.71 44.38
C SER A 178 23.25 26.47 45.66
N SER A 179 24.58 26.53 45.57
CA SER A 179 25.46 26.71 46.71
C SER A 179 25.56 28.21 47.00
N THR A 180 25.12 28.64 48.15
CA THR A 180 25.35 29.97 48.69
C THR A 180 26.24 29.84 49.94
N PRO A 181 27.18 30.76 50.15
CA PRO A 181 28.26 30.69 51.12
C PRO A 181 27.81 30.79 52.56
#